data_1ed0a2e4ebbee05f0586e6b9ca032803
#
_entry.id   1ed0a2e4ebbee05f0586e6b9ca032803
#
_cell.length_a   1.000
_cell.length_b   1.000
_cell.length_c   1.000
_cell.angle_alpha   90.00
_cell.angle_beta   90.00
_cell.angle_gamma   90.00
#
_symmetry.space_group_name_H-M   'P 1'
#
loop_
_entity.id
_entity.type
_entity.pdbx_description
1 polymer ?
#
loop_
_entity_poly.entity_id
_entity_poly.type
_entity_poly.pdbx_seq_one_letter_code
_entity_poly.pdbx_strand_id
1 'polypeptide(L)'
;MALKTIESNDIHLVATYNIKYDDNSNGKNSWNVRKDAMIELLHSLSPDILGIQEGLIHQVEFLDSKMSSHKYVGVGRDDGNRKGEHCAIYFKRKKYKLLKNSTFWLSENPDKVSVGWDAALERICTYALLENIKDGNKIW
;
A
#
# COMPACT_ATOMS: atom_id res chain seq x y z
N MET A 1 -17.85 -17.89 -33.35
CA MET A 1 -17.00 -17.03 -32.47
C MET A 1 -17.64 -17.04 -31.10
N ALA A 2 -17.09 -17.82 -30.16
CA ALA A 2 -17.67 -17.92 -28.80
C ALA A 2 -17.22 -16.71 -28.01
N LEU A 3 -18.17 -15.89 -27.58
CA LEU A 3 -17.94 -14.85 -26.60
C LEU A 3 -17.56 -15.53 -25.29
N LYS A 4 -16.29 -15.42 -24.87
CA LYS A 4 -15.85 -15.87 -23.58
C LYS A 4 -16.46 -14.91 -22.54
N THR A 5 -17.46 -15.39 -21.80
CA THR A 5 -18.02 -14.63 -20.69
C THR A 5 -16.89 -14.48 -19.65
N ILE A 6 -16.46 -13.27 -19.40
CA ILE A 6 -15.51 -12.99 -18.30
C ILE A 6 -16.32 -13.22 -17.02
N GLU A 7 -16.06 -14.31 -16.33
CA GLU A 7 -16.63 -14.52 -15.01
C GLU A 7 -16.16 -13.41 -14.09
N SER A 8 -17.04 -12.89 -13.25
CA SER A 8 -16.77 -11.78 -12.31
C SER A 8 -15.60 -12.03 -11.33
N ASN A 9 -15.10 -13.25 -11.31
CA ASN A 9 -13.99 -13.70 -10.47
C ASN A 9 -12.58 -13.42 -11.03
N ASP A 10 -12.48 -12.98 -12.31
CA ASP A 10 -11.22 -12.64 -12.97
C ASP A 10 -10.91 -11.13 -12.87
N ILE A 11 -11.76 -10.37 -12.19
CA ILE A 11 -11.59 -8.94 -12.02
C ILE A 11 -10.83 -8.68 -10.71
N HIS A 12 -9.74 -7.92 -10.81
CA HIS A 12 -8.97 -7.41 -9.67
C HIS A 12 -9.16 -5.89 -9.58
N LEU A 13 -9.73 -5.41 -8.48
CA LEU A 13 -9.81 -3.98 -8.22
C LEU A 13 -8.53 -3.52 -7.54
N VAL A 14 -7.69 -2.82 -8.27
CA VAL A 14 -6.42 -2.26 -7.78
C VAL A 14 -6.58 -0.76 -7.63
N ALA A 15 -6.22 -0.24 -6.49
CA ALA A 15 -6.22 1.20 -6.19
C ALA A 15 -4.84 1.69 -5.78
N THR A 16 -4.55 2.95 -6.05
CA THR A 16 -3.39 3.67 -5.52
C THR A 16 -3.85 4.98 -4.91
N TYR A 17 -3.31 5.32 -3.73
CA TYR A 17 -3.77 6.49 -3.00
C TYR A 17 -2.62 7.12 -2.19
N ASN A 18 -2.18 8.32 -2.62
CA ASN A 18 -1.35 9.14 -1.76
C ASN A 18 -2.20 9.69 -0.62
N ILE A 19 -1.98 9.18 0.59
CA ILE A 19 -2.80 9.53 1.76
C ILE A 19 -2.38 10.83 2.45
N LYS A 20 -1.36 11.49 1.96
CA LYS A 20 -0.70 12.66 2.56
C LYS A 20 -0.24 12.37 4.01
N TYR A 21 1.05 12.51 4.28
CA TYR A 21 1.56 12.34 5.64
C TYR A 21 0.92 13.32 6.64
N ASP A 22 0.92 12.92 7.90
CA ASP A 22 0.43 13.76 9.00
C ASP A 22 1.54 14.75 9.41
N ASP A 23 1.40 15.97 8.98
CA ASP A 23 2.36 17.05 9.23
C ASP A 23 2.07 17.84 10.53
N ASN A 24 1.17 17.31 11.37
CA ASN A 24 0.66 17.98 12.57
C ASN A 24 0.00 19.35 12.27
N SER A 25 -0.31 19.65 11.01
CA SER A 25 -1.02 20.88 10.69
C SER A 25 -2.43 20.86 11.27
N ASN A 26 -2.78 21.93 11.94
CA ASN A 26 -4.14 22.16 12.42
C ASN A 26 -4.95 22.75 11.27
N GLY A 27 -5.95 22.06 10.82
CA GLY A 27 -6.84 22.57 9.78
C GLY A 27 -7.70 21.51 9.14
N LYS A 28 -8.47 21.92 8.14
CA LYS A 28 -9.43 21.05 7.43
C LYS A 28 -8.77 19.85 6.75
N ASN A 29 -7.48 19.90 6.50
CA ASN A 29 -6.70 18.85 5.83
C ASN A 29 -5.86 18.01 6.80
N SER A 30 -5.98 18.23 8.12
CA SER A 30 -5.26 17.41 9.10
C SER A 30 -5.69 15.94 9.02
N TRP A 31 -4.79 15.04 9.39
CA TRP A 31 -5.08 13.61 9.41
C TRP A 31 -6.35 13.27 10.21
N ASN A 32 -6.46 13.84 11.39
CA ASN A 32 -7.60 13.60 12.27
C ASN A 32 -8.95 13.99 11.68
N VAL A 33 -8.99 14.98 10.78
CA VAL A 33 -10.23 15.41 10.13
C VAL A 33 -10.60 14.51 8.95
N ARG A 34 -9.60 14.02 8.18
CA ARG A 34 -9.86 13.32 6.91
C ARG A 34 -9.82 11.78 7.00
N LYS A 35 -9.25 11.22 8.08
CA LYS A 35 -9.03 9.77 8.21
C LYS A 35 -10.32 8.94 8.12
N ASP A 36 -11.40 9.42 8.74
CA ASP A 36 -12.66 8.66 8.77
C ASP A 36 -13.36 8.68 7.40
N ALA A 37 -13.42 9.83 6.73
CA ALA A 37 -13.93 9.92 5.36
C ALA A 37 -13.11 9.08 4.36
N MET A 38 -11.79 9.00 4.56
CA MET A 38 -10.93 8.15 3.76
C MET A 38 -11.26 6.66 3.97
N ILE A 39 -11.50 6.22 5.20
CA ILE A 39 -11.89 4.84 5.49
C ILE A 39 -13.27 4.53 4.90
N GLU A 40 -14.24 5.43 5.00
CA GLU A 40 -15.54 5.27 4.35
C GLU A 40 -15.39 5.07 2.83
N LEU A 41 -14.56 5.88 2.18
CA LEU A 41 -14.23 5.72 0.76
C LEU A 41 -13.60 4.35 0.47
N LEU A 42 -12.61 3.94 1.24
CA LEU A 42 -11.93 2.66 1.05
C LEU A 42 -12.86 1.46 1.29
N HIS A 43 -13.75 1.53 2.26
CA HIS A 43 -14.77 0.51 2.48
C HIS A 43 -15.79 0.45 1.33
N SER A 44 -16.22 1.60 0.82
CA SER A 44 -17.13 1.69 -0.34
C SER A 44 -16.51 1.11 -1.61
N LEU A 45 -15.25 1.43 -1.89
CA LEU A 45 -14.51 0.91 -3.04
C LEU A 45 -14.12 -0.56 -2.86
N SER A 46 -13.82 -0.96 -1.62
CA SER A 46 -13.39 -2.32 -1.28
C SER A 46 -12.30 -2.87 -2.23
N PRO A 47 -11.17 -2.18 -2.41
CA PRO A 47 -10.15 -2.61 -3.36
C PRO A 47 -9.60 -3.99 -2.95
N ASP A 48 -9.23 -4.79 -3.94
CA ASP A 48 -8.58 -6.08 -3.68
C ASP A 48 -7.11 -5.89 -3.30
N ILE A 49 -6.48 -4.89 -3.95
CA ILE A 49 -5.10 -4.46 -3.69
C ILE A 49 -5.09 -2.93 -3.62
N LEU A 50 -4.48 -2.37 -2.59
CA LEU A 50 -4.34 -0.93 -2.40
C LEU A 50 -2.88 -0.58 -2.14
N GLY A 51 -2.26 0.21 -3.02
CA GLY A 51 -0.99 0.88 -2.75
C GLY A 51 -1.22 2.24 -2.11
N ILE A 52 -0.57 2.52 -0.98
CA ILE A 52 -0.58 3.85 -0.38
C ILE A 52 0.81 4.48 -0.43
N GLN A 53 0.85 5.81 -0.45
CA GLN A 53 2.07 6.61 -0.34
C GLN A 53 1.93 7.63 0.78
N GLU A 54 3.06 8.12 1.29
CA GLU A 54 3.19 9.13 2.35
C GLU A 54 2.59 8.69 3.71
N GLY A 55 2.42 7.40 3.95
CA GLY A 55 1.88 6.93 5.23
C GLY A 55 2.91 6.94 6.35
N LEU A 56 2.75 7.76 7.38
CA LEU A 56 3.48 7.59 8.62
C LEU A 56 2.95 6.36 9.38
N ILE A 57 3.77 5.77 10.24
CA ILE A 57 3.43 4.48 10.86
C ILE A 57 2.07 4.48 11.57
N HIS A 58 1.72 5.55 12.29
CA HIS A 58 0.41 5.64 12.97
C HIS A 58 -0.77 5.72 11.99
N GLN A 59 -0.55 6.28 10.77
CA GLN A 59 -1.55 6.29 9.70
C GLN A 59 -1.70 4.89 9.09
N VAL A 60 -0.59 4.18 8.85
CA VAL A 60 -0.59 2.79 8.38
C VAL A 60 -1.29 1.87 9.37
N GLU A 61 -0.97 1.98 10.67
CA GLU A 61 -1.61 1.18 11.74
C GLU A 61 -3.11 1.52 11.88
N PHE A 62 -3.49 2.78 11.72
CA PHE A 62 -4.90 3.15 11.68
C PHE A 62 -5.62 2.45 10.53
N LEU A 63 -5.07 2.50 9.31
CA LEU A 63 -5.64 1.79 8.16
C LEU A 63 -5.72 0.28 8.40
N ASP A 64 -4.66 -0.34 8.91
CA ASP A 64 -4.63 -1.78 9.21
C ASP A 64 -5.73 -2.16 10.22
N SER A 65 -5.93 -1.35 11.26
CA SER A 65 -6.99 -1.56 12.26
C SER A 65 -8.41 -1.48 11.68
N LYS A 66 -8.62 -0.68 10.62
CA LYS A 66 -9.93 -0.46 9.99
C LYS A 66 -10.18 -1.39 8.79
N MET A 67 -9.13 -1.84 8.13
CA MET A 67 -9.19 -2.72 6.96
C MET A 67 -8.96 -4.19 7.35
N SER A 68 -9.75 -4.73 8.27
CA SER A 68 -9.58 -6.07 8.86
C SER A 68 -9.57 -7.24 7.85
N SER A 69 -10.11 -7.04 6.65
CA SER A 69 -10.06 -8.02 5.54
C SER A 69 -8.72 -8.04 4.80
N HIS A 70 -7.84 -7.05 5.05
CA HIS A 70 -6.55 -6.91 4.38
C HIS A 70 -5.39 -7.29 5.29
N LYS A 71 -4.24 -7.49 4.68
CA LYS A 71 -2.90 -7.45 5.27
C LYS A 71 -2.09 -6.44 4.49
N TYR A 72 -1.03 -5.91 5.09
CA TYR A 72 -0.12 -5.03 4.37
C TYR A 72 1.33 -5.49 4.45
N VAL A 73 2.14 -4.98 3.52
CA VAL A 73 3.60 -5.05 3.49
C VAL A 73 4.15 -3.66 3.18
N GLY A 74 5.36 -3.41 3.61
CA GLY A 74 6.07 -2.14 3.45
C GLY A 74 6.72 -1.71 4.75
N VAL A 75 7.74 -0.87 4.63
CA VAL A 75 8.53 -0.35 5.75
C VAL A 75 8.70 1.16 5.61
N GLY A 76 9.08 1.82 6.70
CA GLY A 76 9.41 3.23 6.70
C GLY A 76 10.74 3.52 6.02
N ARG A 77 10.78 4.58 5.23
CA ARG A 77 11.94 4.91 4.38
C ARG A 77 13.20 5.31 5.15
N ASP A 78 13.05 5.84 6.39
CA ASP A 78 14.16 6.42 7.14
C ASP A 78 15.00 5.37 7.88
N ASP A 79 14.43 4.19 8.17
CA ASP A 79 15.11 3.15 8.93
C ASP A 79 14.90 1.71 8.42
N GLY A 80 14.12 1.57 7.37
CA GLY A 80 13.74 0.25 6.87
C GLY A 80 12.81 -0.52 7.81
N ASN A 81 12.15 0.16 8.74
CA ASN A 81 11.25 -0.42 9.72
C ASN A 81 10.01 0.48 9.94
N ARG A 82 10.04 1.39 10.88
CA ARG A 82 8.85 2.16 11.30
C ARG A 82 8.97 3.67 11.09
N LYS A 83 10.17 4.20 10.84
CA LYS A 83 10.41 5.64 10.71
C LYS A 83 10.26 6.13 9.27
N GLY A 84 9.72 7.34 9.16
CA GLY A 84 9.48 8.00 7.88
C GLY A 84 8.23 7.51 7.16
N GLU A 85 8.07 7.97 5.95
CA GLU A 85 6.92 7.63 5.12
C GLU A 85 7.02 6.20 4.58
N HIS A 86 5.87 5.51 4.56
CA HIS A 86 5.71 4.18 3.99
C HIS A 86 5.07 4.27 2.60
N CYS A 87 5.56 3.43 1.70
CA CYS A 87 4.85 3.04 0.49
C CYS A 87 4.30 1.62 0.73
N ALA A 88 3.15 1.49 1.39
CA ALA A 88 2.62 0.20 1.79
C ALA A 88 1.63 -0.36 0.77
N ILE A 89 1.60 -1.70 0.66
CA ILE A 89 0.68 -2.44 -0.20
C ILE A 89 -0.23 -3.27 0.69
N TYR A 90 -1.53 -2.95 0.67
CA TYR A 90 -2.59 -3.73 1.31
C TYR A 90 -3.21 -4.69 0.31
N PHE A 91 -3.55 -5.90 0.73
CA PHE A 91 -4.21 -6.90 -0.12
C PHE A 91 -5.20 -7.74 0.69
N LYS A 92 -6.32 -8.14 0.05
CA LYS A 92 -7.34 -8.99 0.69
C LYS A 92 -6.76 -10.35 1.04
N ARG A 93 -6.67 -10.67 2.35
CA ARG A 93 -6.08 -11.91 2.87
C ARG A 93 -6.82 -13.20 2.47
N LYS A 94 -8.11 -13.10 2.13
CA LYS A 94 -8.92 -14.24 1.66
C LYS A 94 -8.83 -14.43 0.14
N LYS A 95 -8.32 -13.44 -0.60
CA LYS A 95 -8.19 -13.50 -2.06
C LYS A 95 -6.76 -13.76 -2.50
N TYR A 96 -5.78 -13.32 -1.71
CA TYR A 96 -4.37 -13.44 -2.07
C TYR A 96 -3.52 -14.06 -0.98
N LYS A 97 -2.55 -14.87 -1.43
CA LYS A 97 -1.41 -15.35 -0.66
C LYS A 97 -0.17 -14.55 -1.05
N LEU A 98 0.50 -13.99 -0.06
CA LEU A 98 1.79 -13.33 -0.26
C LEU A 98 2.87 -14.37 -0.49
N LEU A 99 3.55 -14.32 -1.62
CA LEU A 99 4.66 -15.22 -1.95
C LEU A 99 6.02 -14.55 -1.70
N LYS A 100 6.14 -13.25 -2.02
CA LYS A 100 7.38 -12.49 -1.86
C LYS A 100 7.04 -11.02 -1.67
N ASN A 101 7.82 -10.31 -0.88
CA ASN A 101 7.81 -8.85 -0.81
C ASN A 101 9.19 -8.34 -0.44
N SER A 102 9.45 -7.10 -0.78
CA SER A 102 10.57 -6.31 -0.26
C SER A 102 10.29 -4.84 -0.48
N THR A 103 11.08 -4.01 0.19
CA THR A 103 11.20 -2.58 -0.07
C THR A 103 12.65 -2.29 -0.41
N PHE A 104 12.89 -1.46 -1.40
CA PHE A 104 14.24 -1.03 -1.79
C PHE A 104 14.28 0.49 -1.92
N TRP A 105 15.48 1.05 -1.74
CA TRP A 105 15.73 2.48 -1.89
C TRP A 105 16.09 2.82 -3.33
N LEU A 106 15.52 3.91 -3.82
CA LEU A 106 15.82 4.45 -5.14
C LEU A 106 17.14 5.22 -5.08
N SER A 107 18.23 4.46 -5.09
CA SER A 107 19.61 4.95 -4.98
C SER A 107 20.58 3.95 -5.60
N GLU A 108 21.86 4.29 -5.61
CA GLU A 108 22.94 3.38 -6.01
C GLU A 108 23.12 2.19 -5.04
N ASN A 109 22.53 2.28 -3.83
CA ASN A 109 22.56 1.24 -2.80
C ASN A 109 21.14 0.81 -2.40
N PRO A 110 20.41 0.09 -3.26
CA PRO A 110 18.99 -0.18 -3.08
C PRO A 110 18.65 -1.02 -1.85
N ASP A 111 19.60 -1.79 -1.34
CA ASP A 111 19.41 -2.69 -0.19
C ASP A 111 19.65 -2.01 1.17
N LYS A 112 19.95 -0.71 1.16
CA LYS A 112 20.26 0.06 2.37
C LYS A 112 19.52 1.38 2.37
N VAL A 113 19.17 1.86 3.57
CA VAL A 113 18.68 3.24 3.75
C VAL A 113 19.70 4.20 3.14
N SER A 114 19.28 4.89 2.09
CA SER A 114 20.15 5.77 1.33
C SER A 114 19.37 6.74 0.48
N VAL A 115 19.97 7.90 0.26
CA VAL A 115 19.50 8.91 -0.70
C VAL A 115 20.21 8.67 -2.02
N GLY A 116 19.46 8.65 -3.12
CA GLY A 116 20.01 8.43 -4.45
C GLY A 116 20.04 9.71 -5.31
N TRP A 117 21.05 9.78 -6.15
CA TRP A 117 21.21 10.82 -7.17
C TRP A 117 21.07 12.24 -6.61
N ASP A 118 20.09 12.99 -7.07
CA ASP A 118 19.80 14.37 -6.64
C ASP A 118 18.56 14.50 -5.75
N ALA A 119 18.07 13.38 -5.19
CA ALA A 119 16.93 13.40 -4.28
C ALA A 119 17.29 14.10 -2.97
N ALA A 120 16.40 14.93 -2.45
CA ALA A 120 16.59 15.62 -1.17
C ALA A 120 16.41 14.71 0.06
N LEU A 121 15.71 13.59 -0.12
CA LEU A 121 15.37 12.61 0.93
C LEU A 121 15.37 11.21 0.32
N GLU A 122 15.39 10.20 1.18
CA GLU A 122 15.22 8.80 0.79
C GLU A 122 13.93 8.61 0.00
N ARG A 123 14.01 7.80 -1.05
CA ARG A 123 12.86 7.37 -1.84
C ARG A 123 12.84 5.85 -1.87
N ILE A 124 11.67 5.27 -1.69
CA ILE A 124 11.51 3.82 -1.63
C ILE A 124 10.47 3.33 -2.63
N CYS A 125 10.63 2.07 -3.01
CA CYS A 125 9.61 1.31 -3.72
C CYS A 125 9.37 -0.01 -2.99
N THR A 126 8.12 -0.27 -2.62
CA THR A 126 7.69 -1.56 -2.09
C THR A 126 7.05 -2.38 -3.20
N TYR A 127 7.40 -3.65 -3.26
CA TYR A 127 6.79 -4.61 -4.19
C TYR A 127 6.32 -5.87 -3.47
N ALA A 128 5.33 -6.53 -4.06
CA ALA A 128 4.81 -7.79 -3.56
C ALA A 128 4.46 -8.73 -4.72
N LEU A 129 4.79 -10.01 -4.56
CA LEU A 129 4.27 -11.09 -5.40
C LEU A 129 3.09 -11.73 -4.68
N LEU A 130 1.91 -11.58 -5.25
CA LEU A 130 0.66 -12.11 -4.73
C LEU A 130 0.17 -13.24 -5.63
N GLU A 131 -0.28 -14.33 -5.03
CA GLU A 131 -0.95 -15.44 -5.72
C GLU A 131 -2.46 -15.39 -5.41
N ASN A 132 -3.29 -15.34 -6.43
CA ASN A 132 -4.73 -15.47 -6.26
C ASN A 132 -5.05 -16.90 -5.79
N ILE A 133 -5.66 -17.02 -4.62
CA ILE A 133 -5.95 -18.31 -3.97
C ILE A 133 -6.89 -19.18 -4.81
N LYS A 134 -7.77 -18.55 -5.61
CA LYS A 134 -8.78 -19.27 -6.39
C LYS A 134 -8.21 -19.97 -7.63
N ASP A 135 -7.34 -19.28 -8.35
CA ASP A 135 -6.89 -19.72 -9.70
C ASP A 135 -5.37 -19.91 -9.80
N GLY A 136 -4.61 -19.56 -8.75
CA GLY A 136 -3.15 -19.65 -8.74
C GLY A 136 -2.42 -18.58 -9.57
N ASN A 137 -3.15 -17.65 -10.18
CA ASN A 137 -2.56 -16.57 -10.96
C ASN A 137 -1.72 -15.65 -10.08
N LYS A 138 -0.58 -15.21 -10.61
CA LYS A 138 0.39 -14.38 -9.88
C LYS A 138 0.39 -12.96 -10.41
N ILE A 139 0.45 -12.00 -9.48
CA ILE A 139 0.47 -10.56 -9.74
C ILE A 139 1.68 -9.98 -9.00
N TRP A 140 2.49 -9.20 -9.72
CA TRP A 140 3.50 -8.31 -9.15
C TRP A 140 2.94 -6.91 -8.94
#